data_bf35fb501215cbd08716fb1118d302d2
#
_entry.id   bf35fb501215cbd08716fb1118d302d2
#
_cell.length_a   1.000
_cell.length_b   1.000
_cell.length_c   1.000
_cell.angle_alpha   90.00
_cell.angle_beta   90.00
_cell.angle_gamma   90.00
#
_symmetry.space_group_name_H-M   'P 1'
#
loop_
_entity.id
_entity.type
_entity.pdbx_description
1 polymer ?
#
loop_
_entity_poly.entity_id
_entity_poly.type
_entity_poly.pdbx_seq_one_letter_code
_entity_poly.pdbx_strand_id
1 'polypeptide(L)'
;MKRLNILIWHIHGSYLNALSRIEHDWWTPVKPGRPEGYGGRGAAYDLPPRLREVPAERVRNLDLDLIIYQTPKNLLEDGPDILSAEQLALPSIYLEHNVPRPHAVDTRHPAADRDLLLVHVTQFNRLMWDNGPAPTMTVEHSVAIDPNVNYDGALPAGITVVNSMQKRPRITGWDLFQQARECVPLQAVGMGTEEFGGLGDVPYRELHRTVARYRFLFSPIRYTSLPLAVIEAMTIGMPVVALATAELPTVIDDGRTGFLSCDAEELIDRMRWLLADEALAQRMGAAAKEAARERFGLDRFARNWNAAFERAIELRRAPRPLDRPLAMVGAR
;
A
#
# COMPACT_ATOMS: atom_id res chain seq x y z
N MET A 1 16.07 -19.03 -1.19
CA MET A 1 14.77 -19.67 -1.48
C MET A 1 14.71 -20.14 -2.92
N LYS A 2 14.07 -21.32 -3.21
CA LYS A 2 13.78 -21.75 -4.59
C LYS A 2 12.83 -20.73 -5.26
N ARG A 3 13.00 -20.49 -6.54
CA ARG A 3 12.09 -19.65 -7.32
C ARG A 3 10.70 -20.30 -7.38
N LEU A 4 9.67 -19.51 -7.05
CA LEU A 4 8.27 -19.95 -6.98
C LEU A 4 7.47 -19.45 -8.17
N ASN A 5 6.44 -20.20 -8.57
CA ASN A 5 5.36 -19.77 -9.45
C ASN A 5 4.20 -19.24 -8.61
N ILE A 6 3.95 -17.93 -8.62
CA ILE A 6 3.00 -17.25 -7.75
C ILE A 6 1.88 -16.64 -8.58
N LEU A 7 0.63 -16.93 -8.21
CA LEU A 7 -0.55 -16.26 -8.78
C LEU A 7 -0.94 -15.07 -7.91
N ILE A 8 -1.21 -13.93 -8.56
CA ILE A 8 -1.71 -12.71 -7.90
C ILE A 8 -2.64 -11.93 -8.83
N TRP A 9 -3.76 -11.42 -8.32
CA TRP A 9 -4.64 -10.50 -9.06
C TRP A 9 -4.06 -9.08 -9.10
N HIS A 10 -4.29 -8.34 -10.17
CA HIS A 10 -3.88 -6.93 -10.26
C HIS A 10 -4.93 -6.04 -9.58
N ILE A 11 -4.73 -5.72 -8.30
CA ILE A 11 -5.60 -4.84 -7.51
C ILE A 11 -4.92 -3.49 -7.26
N HIS A 12 -3.71 -3.50 -6.70
CA HIS A 12 -2.95 -2.29 -6.36
C HIS A 12 -1.68 -2.21 -7.21
N GLY A 13 -1.74 -1.43 -8.30
CA GLY A 13 -0.69 -1.41 -9.33
C GLY A 13 0.69 -0.97 -8.83
N SER A 14 0.78 0.08 -8.00
CA SER A 14 2.07 0.52 -7.43
C SER A 14 2.68 -0.56 -6.52
N TYR A 15 1.85 -1.24 -5.71
CA TYR A 15 2.33 -2.36 -4.89
C TYR A 15 2.78 -3.55 -5.74
N LEU A 16 1.99 -3.92 -6.74
CA LEU A 16 2.33 -5.00 -7.69
C LEU A 16 3.63 -4.69 -8.43
N ASN A 17 3.87 -3.42 -8.77
CA ASN A 17 5.12 -2.98 -9.39
C ASN A 17 6.34 -3.26 -8.49
N ALA A 18 6.25 -3.02 -7.19
CA ALA A 18 7.32 -3.35 -6.25
C ALA A 18 7.43 -4.88 -6.02
N LEU A 19 6.30 -5.54 -5.78
CA LEU A 19 6.25 -6.97 -5.45
C LEU A 19 6.77 -7.86 -6.58
N SER A 20 6.37 -7.58 -7.82
CA SER A 20 6.79 -8.36 -8.98
C SER A 20 8.29 -8.24 -9.34
N ARG A 21 9.03 -7.31 -8.69
CA ARG A 21 10.50 -7.21 -8.82
C ARG A 21 11.25 -8.28 -8.01
N ILE A 22 10.59 -8.92 -7.05
CA ILE A 22 11.17 -10.06 -6.31
C ILE A 22 11.37 -11.22 -7.28
N GLU A 23 12.47 -11.95 -7.14
CA GLU A 23 12.94 -12.97 -8.08
C GLU A 23 12.13 -14.28 -8.06
N HIS A 24 10.81 -14.16 -8.36
CA HIS A 24 9.88 -15.26 -8.59
C HIS A 24 9.23 -15.17 -9.96
N ASP A 25 8.55 -16.22 -10.42
CA ASP A 25 7.70 -16.20 -11.60
C ASP A 25 6.28 -15.81 -11.17
N TRP A 26 5.82 -14.68 -11.69
CA TRP A 26 4.54 -14.09 -11.32
C TRP A 26 3.52 -14.28 -12.43
N TRP A 27 2.30 -14.65 -12.04
CA TRP A 27 1.17 -14.82 -12.94
C TRP A 27 0.03 -13.92 -12.51
N THR A 28 -0.56 -13.18 -13.46
CA THR A 28 -1.75 -12.37 -13.22
C THR A 28 -2.84 -12.76 -14.21
N PRO A 29 -4.06 -13.07 -13.73
CA PRO A 29 -5.15 -13.51 -14.60
C PRO A 29 -5.71 -12.35 -15.41
N VAL A 30 -6.19 -12.65 -16.63
CA VAL A 30 -6.91 -11.72 -17.48
C VAL A 30 -8.23 -12.31 -17.95
N LYS A 31 -9.26 -11.45 -18.08
CA LYS A 31 -10.55 -11.78 -18.71
C LYS A 31 -10.84 -10.81 -19.85
N PRO A 32 -11.68 -11.17 -20.83
CA PRO A 32 -12.18 -10.23 -21.85
C PRO A 32 -12.77 -8.98 -21.19
N GLY A 33 -12.52 -7.79 -21.76
CA GLY A 33 -12.94 -6.53 -21.17
C GLY A 33 -12.14 -6.06 -19.95
N ARG A 34 -11.19 -6.85 -19.45
CA ARG A 34 -10.29 -6.52 -18.33
C ARG A 34 -11.02 -5.92 -17.10
N PRO A 35 -12.05 -6.62 -16.55
CA PRO A 35 -12.73 -6.12 -15.37
C PRO A 35 -11.79 -6.05 -14.16
N GLU A 36 -12.26 -5.43 -13.08
CA GLU A 36 -11.50 -5.29 -11.82
C GLU A 36 -10.89 -6.63 -11.35
N GLY A 37 -9.60 -6.63 -11.03
CA GLY A 37 -8.82 -7.82 -10.68
C GLY A 37 -8.27 -8.59 -11.88
N TYR A 38 -8.81 -8.40 -13.07
CA TYR A 38 -8.40 -9.10 -14.31
C TYR A 38 -7.76 -8.17 -15.35
N GLY A 39 -7.23 -7.05 -14.90
CA GLY A 39 -6.54 -6.05 -15.76
C GLY A 39 -5.19 -6.53 -16.31
N GLY A 40 -4.68 -7.66 -15.84
CA GLY A 40 -3.37 -8.17 -16.23
C GLY A 40 -2.25 -7.22 -15.84
N ARG A 41 -1.28 -7.01 -16.71
CA ARG A 41 -0.16 -6.07 -16.45
C ARG A 41 -0.61 -4.60 -16.48
N GLY A 42 -1.67 -4.28 -17.25
CA GLY A 42 -2.05 -2.89 -17.49
C GLY A 42 -0.96 -2.11 -18.26
N ALA A 43 -1.15 -0.80 -18.40
CA ALA A 43 -0.21 0.09 -19.10
C ALA A 43 0.40 1.18 -18.19
N ALA A 44 -0.09 1.30 -16.95
CA ALA A 44 0.29 2.40 -16.07
C ALA A 44 1.71 2.26 -15.48
N TYR A 45 2.21 1.02 -15.36
CA TYR A 45 3.47 0.70 -14.69
C TYR A 45 4.44 -0.03 -15.62
N ASP A 46 5.72 0.15 -15.39
CA ASP A 46 6.79 -0.59 -16.07
C ASP A 46 7.08 -1.90 -15.32
N LEU A 47 6.16 -2.85 -15.47
CA LEU A 47 6.21 -4.12 -14.77
C LEU A 47 7.26 -5.07 -15.39
N PRO A 48 8.03 -5.81 -14.56
CA PRO A 48 9.08 -6.68 -15.06
C PRO A 48 8.53 -7.81 -15.94
N PRO A 49 9.33 -8.34 -16.91
CA PRO A 49 8.91 -9.42 -17.81
C PRO A 49 8.50 -10.72 -17.10
N ARG A 50 8.99 -10.92 -15.87
CA ARG A 50 8.66 -12.09 -15.05
C ARG A 50 7.23 -12.11 -14.53
N LEU A 51 6.52 -10.99 -14.56
CA LEU A 51 5.07 -10.94 -14.37
C LEU A 51 4.38 -11.19 -15.71
N ARG A 52 3.74 -12.35 -15.85
CA ARG A 52 3.10 -12.82 -17.08
C ARG A 52 1.58 -12.78 -16.94
N GLU A 53 0.91 -12.42 -18.02
CA GLU A 53 -0.54 -12.56 -18.11
C GLU A 53 -0.92 -14.00 -18.47
N VAL A 54 -2.03 -14.45 -17.90
CA VAL A 54 -2.63 -15.74 -18.22
C VAL A 54 -4.15 -15.59 -18.37
N PRO A 55 -4.78 -16.10 -19.44
CA PRO A 55 -6.23 -16.16 -19.53
C PRO A 55 -6.83 -16.90 -18.31
N ALA A 56 -7.86 -16.36 -17.71
CA ALA A 56 -8.44 -16.89 -16.47
C ALA A 56 -8.82 -18.37 -16.57
N GLU A 57 -9.37 -18.80 -17.71
CA GLU A 57 -9.72 -20.19 -18.00
C GLU A 57 -8.52 -21.15 -18.09
N ARG A 58 -7.29 -20.63 -18.26
CA ARG A 58 -6.04 -21.40 -18.33
C ARG A 58 -5.28 -21.45 -17.02
N VAL A 59 -5.67 -20.67 -16.01
CA VAL A 59 -4.99 -20.63 -14.70
C VAL A 59 -4.92 -22.02 -14.07
N ARG A 60 -6.00 -22.80 -14.19
CA ARG A 60 -6.07 -24.18 -13.65
C ARG A 60 -5.05 -25.17 -14.24
N ASN A 61 -4.40 -24.80 -15.35
CA ASN A 61 -3.38 -25.61 -16.01
C ASN A 61 -1.95 -25.18 -15.64
N LEU A 62 -1.79 -24.15 -14.80
CA LEU A 62 -0.48 -23.70 -14.35
C LEU A 62 0.02 -24.57 -13.19
N ASP A 63 1.31 -24.85 -13.20
CA ASP A 63 2.02 -25.40 -12.04
C ASP A 63 2.37 -24.26 -11.09
N LEU A 64 1.48 -24.02 -10.10
CA LEU A 64 1.61 -22.95 -9.12
C LEU A 64 2.17 -23.48 -7.80
N ASP A 65 3.00 -22.69 -7.13
CA ASP A 65 3.53 -22.97 -5.79
C ASP A 65 2.78 -22.21 -4.69
N LEU A 66 2.20 -21.02 -4.99
CA LEU A 66 1.58 -20.14 -4.02
C LEU A 66 0.56 -19.19 -4.66
N ILE A 67 -0.46 -18.81 -3.90
CA ILE A 67 -1.52 -17.90 -4.32
C ILE A 67 -1.60 -16.69 -3.37
N ILE A 68 -1.73 -15.47 -3.91
CA ILE A 68 -1.92 -14.25 -3.15
C ILE A 68 -3.28 -13.63 -3.49
N TYR A 69 -4.16 -13.62 -2.50
CA TYR A 69 -5.44 -12.90 -2.53
C TYR A 69 -5.27 -11.49 -1.97
N GLN A 70 -6.04 -10.52 -2.46
CA GLN A 70 -5.93 -9.12 -2.03
C GLN A 70 -7.30 -8.47 -1.72
N THR A 71 -8.39 -9.17 -2.03
CA THR A 71 -9.76 -8.70 -1.75
C THR A 71 -10.63 -9.87 -1.32
N PRO A 72 -11.74 -9.62 -0.58
CA PRO A 72 -12.72 -10.67 -0.28
C PRO A 72 -13.22 -11.35 -1.56
N LYS A 73 -13.43 -10.59 -2.63
CA LYS A 73 -13.86 -11.12 -3.94
C LYS A 73 -12.83 -12.11 -4.50
N ASN A 74 -11.52 -11.77 -4.45
CA ASN A 74 -10.49 -12.71 -4.92
C ASN A 74 -10.52 -14.03 -4.14
N LEU A 75 -10.72 -13.96 -2.82
CA LEU A 75 -10.72 -15.13 -1.94
C LEU A 75 -11.99 -15.98 -2.08
N LEU A 76 -13.15 -15.34 -2.16
CA LEU A 76 -14.45 -16.01 -2.02
C LEU A 76 -15.11 -16.36 -3.36
N GLU A 77 -14.79 -15.63 -4.41
CA GLU A 77 -15.41 -15.75 -5.73
C GLU A 77 -14.39 -16.07 -6.82
N ASP A 78 -13.43 -15.19 -7.07
CA ASP A 78 -12.51 -15.29 -8.19
C ASP A 78 -11.60 -16.53 -8.09
N GLY A 79 -11.10 -16.86 -6.90
CA GLY A 79 -10.29 -18.05 -6.67
C GLY A 79 -11.04 -19.34 -6.99
N PRO A 80 -12.20 -19.60 -6.38
CA PRO A 80 -13.04 -20.77 -6.72
C PRO A 80 -13.43 -20.86 -8.21
N ASP A 81 -13.60 -19.72 -8.90
CA ASP A 81 -13.95 -19.70 -10.33
C ASP A 81 -12.82 -20.17 -11.24
N ILE A 82 -11.57 -19.77 -10.98
CA ILE A 82 -10.46 -19.99 -11.93
C ILE A 82 -9.44 -21.05 -11.52
N LEU A 83 -9.41 -21.46 -10.24
CA LEU A 83 -8.45 -22.43 -9.70
C LEU A 83 -9.00 -23.85 -9.75
N SER A 84 -8.11 -24.84 -9.86
CA SER A 84 -8.46 -26.25 -9.64
C SER A 84 -8.57 -26.55 -8.14
N ALA A 85 -9.15 -27.72 -7.80
CA ALA A 85 -9.24 -28.18 -6.41
C ALA A 85 -7.83 -28.34 -5.77
N GLU A 86 -6.86 -28.82 -6.53
CA GLU A 86 -5.46 -28.95 -6.10
C GLU A 86 -4.83 -27.57 -5.85
N GLN A 87 -5.10 -26.61 -6.74
CA GLN A 87 -4.58 -25.24 -6.58
C GLN A 87 -5.23 -24.51 -5.39
N LEU A 88 -6.51 -24.72 -5.10
CA LEU A 88 -7.17 -24.20 -3.90
C LEU A 88 -6.57 -24.77 -2.60
N ALA A 89 -5.89 -25.91 -2.69
CA ALA A 89 -5.17 -26.52 -1.59
C ALA A 89 -3.73 -26.05 -1.43
N LEU A 90 -3.20 -25.20 -2.30
CA LEU A 90 -1.84 -24.66 -2.22
C LEU A 90 -1.65 -23.72 -1.03
N PRO A 91 -0.39 -23.50 -0.60
CA PRO A 91 -0.05 -22.40 0.30
C PRO A 91 -0.63 -21.07 -0.22
N SER A 92 -1.26 -20.31 0.65
CA SER A 92 -1.88 -19.07 0.24
C SER A 92 -1.68 -17.94 1.25
N ILE A 93 -1.67 -16.72 0.74
CA ILE A 93 -1.56 -15.48 1.49
C ILE A 93 -2.76 -14.61 1.17
N TYR A 94 -3.35 -13.99 2.19
CA TYR A 94 -4.17 -12.82 1.99
C TYR A 94 -3.37 -11.57 2.32
N LEU A 95 -3.16 -10.71 1.34
CA LEU A 95 -2.45 -9.45 1.49
C LEU A 95 -3.46 -8.32 1.74
N GLU A 96 -3.46 -7.80 2.97
CA GLU A 96 -4.39 -6.73 3.37
C GLU A 96 -3.74 -5.35 3.29
N HIS A 97 -4.25 -4.55 2.38
CA HIS A 97 -3.82 -3.16 2.15
C HIS A 97 -4.63 -2.13 2.95
N ASN A 98 -5.86 -2.46 3.29
CA ASN A 98 -6.84 -1.52 3.79
C ASN A 98 -6.97 -1.58 5.31
N VAL A 99 -7.37 -0.46 5.89
CA VAL A 99 -7.84 -0.42 7.27
C VAL A 99 -9.24 -1.04 7.38
N PRO A 100 -9.63 -1.58 8.58
CA PRO A 100 -10.95 -2.17 8.76
C PRO A 100 -12.09 -1.19 8.47
N ARG A 101 -13.15 -1.69 7.87
CA ARG A 101 -14.41 -0.98 7.60
C ARG A 101 -15.56 -1.96 7.71
N PRO A 102 -16.76 -1.53 8.15
CA PRO A 102 -17.18 -0.15 8.46
C PRO A 102 -16.67 0.36 9.82
N HIS A 103 -16.25 -0.51 10.75
CA HIS A 103 -15.81 -0.13 12.09
C HIS A 103 -14.30 -0.28 12.22
N ALA A 104 -13.65 0.76 12.76
CA ALA A 104 -12.19 0.84 12.81
C ALA A 104 -11.52 -0.25 13.66
N VAL A 105 -12.18 -0.74 14.70
CA VAL A 105 -11.62 -1.69 15.67
C VAL A 105 -12.51 -2.92 15.92
N ASP A 106 -13.68 -2.97 15.29
CA ASP A 106 -14.70 -4.02 15.53
C ASP A 106 -15.13 -4.67 14.20
N THR A 107 -14.19 -4.80 13.29
CA THR A 107 -14.41 -5.46 11.99
C THR A 107 -13.56 -6.71 11.92
N ARG A 108 -14.25 -7.86 11.82
CA ARG A 108 -13.60 -9.15 11.61
C ARG A 108 -13.07 -9.24 10.17
N HIS A 109 -11.83 -9.68 10.05
CA HIS A 109 -11.19 -9.83 8.75
C HIS A 109 -11.84 -10.96 7.94
N PRO A 110 -12.10 -10.80 6.62
CA PRO A 110 -12.73 -11.85 5.79
C PRO A 110 -11.96 -13.17 5.74
N ALA A 111 -10.65 -13.14 6.00
CA ALA A 111 -9.79 -14.31 6.04
C ALA A 111 -9.50 -14.82 7.47
N ALA A 112 -10.15 -14.26 8.51
CA ALA A 112 -9.87 -14.58 9.92
C ALA A 112 -9.99 -16.07 10.27
N ASP A 113 -10.89 -16.79 9.59
CA ASP A 113 -11.15 -18.23 9.84
C ASP A 113 -10.63 -19.11 8.69
N ARG A 114 -9.72 -18.61 7.87
CA ARG A 114 -9.16 -19.34 6.73
C ARG A 114 -7.78 -19.91 7.04
N ASP A 115 -7.49 -21.05 6.42
CA ASP A 115 -6.20 -21.74 6.51
C ASP A 115 -5.19 -21.11 5.52
N LEU A 116 -4.76 -19.88 5.83
CA LEU A 116 -3.81 -19.10 5.05
C LEU A 116 -3.02 -18.14 5.95
N LEU A 117 -1.93 -17.57 5.43
CA LEU A 117 -1.20 -16.51 6.10
C LEU A 117 -1.82 -15.14 5.76
N LEU A 118 -2.21 -14.38 6.79
CA LEU A 118 -2.70 -13.02 6.64
C LEU A 118 -1.53 -12.04 6.76
N VAL A 119 -1.19 -11.38 5.66
CA VAL A 119 -0.09 -10.40 5.60
C VAL A 119 -0.66 -8.98 5.58
N HIS A 120 -0.36 -8.21 6.60
CA HIS A 120 -0.69 -6.79 6.68
C HIS A 120 0.46 -5.92 6.17
N VAL A 121 0.14 -4.81 5.53
CA VAL A 121 1.14 -3.87 5.01
C VAL A 121 1.68 -2.90 6.05
N THR A 122 1.07 -2.82 7.25
CA THR A 122 1.52 -2.02 8.39
C THR A 122 1.21 -2.71 9.71
N GLN A 123 1.92 -2.32 10.79
CA GLN A 123 1.60 -2.76 12.15
C GLN A 123 0.25 -2.19 12.59
N PHE A 124 -0.08 -0.96 12.17
CA PHE A 124 -1.38 -0.36 12.42
C PHE A 124 -2.53 -1.22 11.87
N ASN A 125 -2.46 -1.66 10.61
CA ASN A 125 -3.48 -2.55 10.05
C ASN A 125 -3.61 -3.84 10.86
N ARG A 126 -2.48 -4.47 11.17
CA ARG A 126 -2.46 -5.72 11.94
C ARG A 126 -3.10 -5.56 13.32
N LEU A 127 -2.92 -4.39 13.96
CA LEU A 127 -3.51 -4.07 15.26
C LEU A 127 -5.02 -3.83 15.17
N MET A 128 -5.47 -3.16 14.09
CA MET A 128 -6.84 -2.67 13.98
C MET A 128 -7.85 -3.73 13.51
N TRP A 129 -7.43 -4.69 12.71
CA TRP A 129 -8.29 -5.79 12.27
C TRP A 129 -8.50 -6.84 13.37
N ASP A 130 -9.73 -7.32 13.56
CA ASP A 130 -9.97 -8.60 14.23
C ASP A 130 -9.53 -9.75 13.31
N ASN A 131 -8.30 -10.18 13.49
CA ASN A 131 -7.68 -11.23 12.67
C ASN A 131 -8.14 -12.64 13.06
N GLY A 132 -8.93 -12.81 14.13
CA GLY A 132 -9.32 -14.12 14.63
C GLY A 132 -8.12 -15.05 14.88
N PRO A 133 -8.26 -16.36 14.61
CA PRO A 133 -7.16 -17.33 14.77
C PRO A 133 -6.15 -17.34 13.59
N ALA A 134 -6.34 -16.54 12.53
CA ALA A 134 -5.46 -16.56 11.37
C ALA A 134 -4.02 -16.19 11.76
N PRO A 135 -3.01 -16.94 11.31
CA PRO A 135 -1.61 -16.55 11.47
C PRO A 135 -1.35 -15.24 10.71
N THR A 136 -0.70 -14.27 11.38
CA THR A 136 -0.46 -12.95 10.80
C THR A 136 1.02 -12.63 10.69
N MET A 137 1.38 -11.88 9.64
CA MET A 137 2.68 -11.22 9.51
C MET A 137 2.47 -9.76 9.08
N THR A 138 3.49 -8.92 9.28
CA THR A 138 3.54 -7.58 8.69
C THR A 138 4.70 -7.52 7.71
N VAL A 139 4.39 -7.15 6.46
CA VAL A 139 5.40 -6.84 5.43
C VAL A 139 5.17 -5.41 4.97
N GLU A 140 5.96 -4.50 5.53
CA GLU A 140 5.83 -3.07 5.20
C GLU A 140 6.10 -2.81 3.73
N HIS A 141 5.48 -1.77 3.21
CA HIS A 141 5.57 -1.35 1.81
C HIS A 141 7.02 -1.18 1.30
N SER A 142 7.11 -1.19 0.00
CA SER A 142 8.20 -0.61 -0.79
C SER A 142 7.61 0.05 -2.03
N VAL A 143 8.35 0.94 -2.65
CA VAL A 143 7.97 1.63 -3.88
C VAL A 143 9.09 1.49 -4.92
N ALA A 144 8.69 1.36 -6.19
CA ALA A 144 9.60 1.28 -7.31
C ALA A 144 9.54 2.58 -8.11
N ILE A 145 10.42 3.52 -7.80
CA ILE A 145 10.52 4.84 -8.41
C ILE A 145 11.72 4.88 -9.36
N ASP A 146 11.63 5.64 -10.46
CA ASP A 146 12.74 5.91 -11.34
C ASP A 146 13.89 6.56 -10.53
N PRO A 147 15.07 5.95 -10.44
CA PRO A 147 16.19 6.44 -9.64
C PRO A 147 16.72 7.81 -10.10
N ASN A 148 16.37 8.25 -11.31
CA ASN A 148 16.74 9.56 -11.84
C ASN A 148 15.80 10.68 -11.38
N VAL A 149 14.70 10.37 -10.69
CA VAL A 149 13.82 11.37 -10.09
C VAL A 149 14.42 11.84 -8.77
N ASN A 150 14.71 13.13 -8.69
CA ASN A 150 15.19 13.77 -7.49
C ASN A 150 14.32 14.98 -7.15
N TYR A 151 14.14 15.21 -5.87
CA TYR A 151 13.48 16.39 -5.35
C TYR A 151 14.30 17.64 -5.66
N ASP A 152 13.66 18.67 -6.22
CA ASP A 152 14.24 20.00 -6.40
C ASP A 152 13.49 21.07 -5.58
N GLY A 153 12.20 20.88 -5.30
CA GLY A 153 11.39 21.78 -4.49
C GLY A 153 11.30 23.21 -5.07
N ALA A 154 11.50 23.39 -6.37
CA ALA A 154 11.61 24.70 -7.03
C ALA A 154 10.29 25.49 -7.00
N LEU A 155 9.15 24.82 -6.93
CA LEU A 155 7.84 25.47 -6.82
C LEU A 155 7.54 25.81 -5.36
N PRO A 156 7.34 27.09 -5.00
CA PRO A 156 7.02 27.50 -3.65
C PRO A 156 5.54 27.19 -3.30
N ALA A 157 5.17 25.95 -3.38
CA ALA A 157 3.83 25.43 -3.11
C ALA A 157 3.93 23.99 -2.60
N GLY A 158 2.98 23.56 -1.77
CA GLY A 158 2.80 22.16 -1.42
C GLY A 158 1.96 21.40 -2.45
N ILE A 159 2.02 20.08 -2.39
CA ILE A 159 1.17 19.19 -3.21
C ILE A 159 0.56 18.08 -2.37
N THR A 160 -0.70 17.73 -2.66
CA THR A 160 -1.38 16.54 -2.10
C THR A 160 -1.60 15.54 -3.22
N VAL A 161 -1.19 14.29 -3.02
CA VAL A 161 -1.38 13.18 -3.98
C VAL A 161 -2.49 12.28 -3.46
N VAL A 162 -3.67 12.33 -4.10
CA VAL A 162 -4.85 11.59 -3.63
C VAL A 162 -5.88 11.42 -4.74
N ASN A 163 -6.41 10.20 -4.88
CA ASN A 163 -7.50 9.91 -5.82
C ASN A 163 -8.87 10.14 -5.18
N SER A 164 -9.79 10.75 -5.95
CA SER A 164 -11.21 10.90 -5.58
C SER A 164 -11.40 11.46 -4.15
N MET A 165 -10.67 12.53 -3.82
CA MET A 165 -10.63 13.12 -2.49
C MET A 165 -12.01 13.47 -1.93
N GLN A 166 -12.90 13.99 -2.80
CA GLN A 166 -14.25 14.40 -2.42
C GLN A 166 -15.21 13.22 -2.17
N LYS A 167 -14.93 12.01 -2.69
CA LYS A 167 -15.82 10.85 -2.50
C LYS A 167 -15.84 10.32 -1.05
N ARG A 168 -14.78 10.58 -0.28
CA ARG A 168 -14.65 10.19 1.13
C ARG A 168 -14.05 11.33 1.95
N PRO A 169 -14.71 12.50 1.97
CA PRO A 169 -14.09 13.78 2.36
C PRO A 169 -13.47 13.78 3.76
N ARG A 170 -14.11 13.14 4.72
CA ARG A 170 -13.58 13.06 6.10
C ARG A 170 -12.38 12.12 6.19
N ILE A 171 -12.38 11.01 5.48
CA ILE A 171 -11.29 10.03 5.49
C ILE A 171 -10.06 10.59 4.79
N THR A 172 -10.24 11.16 3.60
CA THR A 172 -9.16 11.69 2.76
C THR A 172 -8.69 13.08 3.19
N GLY A 173 -9.42 13.75 4.11
CA GLY A 173 -9.06 15.07 4.65
C GLY A 173 -9.36 16.22 3.70
N TRP A 174 -10.41 16.11 2.89
CA TRP A 174 -10.84 17.18 1.97
C TRP A 174 -11.04 18.52 2.67
N ASP A 175 -11.70 18.53 3.83
CA ASP A 175 -11.93 19.71 4.65
C ASP A 175 -10.61 20.37 5.12
N LEU A 176 -9.63 19.58 5.53
CA LEU A 176 -8.30 20.06 5.91
C LEU A 176 -7.50 20.58 4.72
N PHE A 177 -7.62 19.92 3.58
CA PHE A 177 -7.00 20.40 2.35
C PHE A 177 -7.55 21.76 1.94
N GLN A 178 -8.87 21.97 2.01
CA GLN A 178 -9.49 23.26 1.72
C GLN A 178 -9.03 24.34 2.70
N GLN A 179 -9.04 24.09 4.01
CA GLN A 179 -8.55 25.01 5.03
C GLN A 179 -7.08 25.39 4.79
N ALA A 180 -6.21 24.41 4.52
CA ALA A 180 -4.80 24.68 4.27
C ALA A 180 -4.58 25.49 2.98
N ARG A 181 -5.32 25.18 1.92
CA ARG A 181 -5.25 25.87 0.62
C ARG A 181 -5.68 27.33 0.66
N GLU A 182 -6.51 27.73 1.62
CA GLU A 182 -6.84 29.13 1.85
C GLU A 182 -5.69 29.91 2.52
N CYS A 183 -4.77 29.20 3.15
CA CYS A 183 -3.68 29.79 3.94
C CYS A 183 -2.31 29.75 3.27
N VAL A 184 -2.07 28.75 2.39
CA VAL A 184 -0.79 28.53 1.69
C VAL A 184 -1.02 28.04 0.26
N PRO A 185 -0.10 28.33 -0.68
CA PRO A 185 -0.15 27.75 -2.02
C PRO A 185 -0.11 26.22 -1.93
N LEU A 186 -1.20 25.55 -2.35
CA LEU A 186 -1.34 24.11 -2.26
C LEU A 186 -2.07 23.56 -3.49
N GLN A 187 -1.49 22.56 -4.11
CA GLN A 187 -2.02 21.89 -5.29
C GLN A 187 -2.43 20.45 -4.95
N ALA A 188 -3.27 19.86 -5.80
CA ALA A 188 -3.64 18.45 -5.70
C ALA A 188 -3.43 17.73 -7.03
N VAL A 189 -3.06 16.45 -6.96
CA VAL A 189 -2.91 15.56 -8.12
C VAL A 189 -3.54 14.20 -7.82
N GLY A 190 -4.15 13.60 -8.82
CA GLY A 190 -4.85 12.31 -8.77
C GLY A 190 -6.23 12.40 -9.41
N MET A 191 -6.85 11.27 -9.68
CA MET A 191 -8.17 11.17 -10.31
C MET A 191 -9.22 12.00 -9.57
N GLY A 192 -9.96 12.83 -10.30
CA GLY A 192 -11.04 13.69 -9.79
C GLY A 192 -10.57 14.98 -9.13
N THR A 193 -9.25 15.28 -9.14
CA THR A 193 -8.76 16.56 -8.59
C THR A 193 -8.98 17.73 -9.54
N GLU A 194 -9.15 17.51 -10.82
CA GLU A 194 -9.53 18.50 -11.83
C GLU A 194 -10.84 19.20 -11.51
N GLU A 195 -11.76 18.53 -10.84
CA GLU A 195 -13.08 19.08 -10.45
C GLU A 195 -12.99 20.32 -9.53
N PHE A 196 -11.85 20.48 -8.84
CA PHE A 196 -11.59 21.61 -7.93
C PHE A 196 -10.29 22.37 -8.26
N GLY A 197 -9.80 22.24 -9.50
CA GLY A 197 -8.63 22.96 -10.00
C GLY A 197 -7.29 22.28 -9.66
N GLY A 198 -7.29 20.99 -9.37
CA GLY A 198 -6.10 20.15 -9.30
C GLY A 198 -5.54 19.76 -10.67
N LEU A 199 -4.42 19.04 -10.67
CA LEU A 199 -3.71 18.63 -11.88
C LEU A 199 -4.38 17.45 -12.62
N GLY A 200 -5.40 16.83 -12.02
CA GLY A 200 -6.02 15.63 -12.56
C GLY A 200 -5.17 14.37 -12.42
N ASP A 201 -5.49 13.38 -13.25
CA ASP A 201 -4.80 12.08 -13.25
C ASP A 201 -3.52 12.16 -14.08
N VAL A 202 -2.42 12.44 -13.43
CA VAL A 202 -1.08 12.45 -14.05
C VAL A 202 -0.59 11.01 -14.19
N PRO A 203 -0.13 10.59 -15.38
CA PRO A 203 0.42 9.25 -15.58
C PRO A 203 1.51 8.90 -14.58
N TYR A 204 1.50 7.70 -14.01
CA TYR A 204 2.42 7.29 -12.95
C TYR A 204 3.90 7.51 -13.30
N ARG A 205 4.27 7.34 -14.57
CA ARG A 205 5.64 7.58 -15.07
C ARG A 205 6.08 9.04 -14.94
N GLU A 206 5.14 9.99 -14.94
CA GLU A 206 5.38 11.43 -14.84
C GLU A 206 5.09 11.97 -13.44
N LEU A 207 4.29 11.25 -12.65
CA LEU A 207 3.81 11.68 -11.34
C LEU A 207 4.95 12.12 -10.41
N HIS A 208 5.97 11.29 -10.27
CA HIS A 208 7.06 11.58 -9.35
C HIS A 208 7.89 12.80 -9.78
N ARG A 209 8.11 13.00 -11.10
CA ARG A 209 8.77 14.20 -11.63
C ARG A 209 7.94 15.46 -11.41
N THR A 210 6.63 15.34 -11.55
CA THR A 210 5.69 16.44 -11.29
C THR A 210 5.72 16.82 -9.82
N VAL A 211 5.58 15.82 -8.92
CA VAL A 211 5.53 16.01 -7.47
C VAL A 211 6.85 16.56 -6.92
N ALA A 212 7.99 16.07 -7.39
CA ALA A 212 9.33 16.46 -6.95
C ALA A 212 9.65 17.98 -7.07
N ARG A 213 8.89 18.69 -7.88
CA ARG A 213 9.04 20.15 -8.07
C ARG A 213 8.43 20.97 -6.95
N TYR A 214 7.46 20.41 -6.20
CA TYR A 214 6.78 21.12 -5.12
C TYR A 214 7.59 21.11 -3.84
N ARG A 215 7.44 22.16 -3.02
CA ARG A 215 8.23 22.37 -1.81
C ARG A 215 8.05 21.28 -0.75
N PHE A 216 6.84 20.70 -0.63
CA PHE A 216 6.54 19.62 0.31
C PHE A 216 5.31 18.81 -0.14
N LEU A 217 5.21 17.56 0.33
CA LEU A 217 3.97 16.82 0.27
C LEU A 217 3.09 17.15 1.49
N PHE A 218 1.82 17.43 1.27
CA PHE A 218 0.81 17.48 2.33
C PHE A 218 -0.07 16.23 2.30
N SER A 219 -0.15 15.50 3.41
CA SER A 219 -1.02 14.33 3.57
C SER A 219 -2.08 14.58 4.67
N PRO A 220 -3.28 15.05 4.29
CA PRO A 220 -4.37 15.31 5.23
C PRO A 220 -5.20 14.09 5.60
N ILE A 221 -4.78 12.88 5.18
CA ILE A 221 -5.57 11.65 5.29
C ILE A 221 -5.70 11.24 6.76
N ARG A 222 -6.94 11.12 7.25
CA ARG A 222 -7.23 10.76 8.65
C ARG A 222 -7.17 9.29 8.94
N TYR A 223 -7.61 8.45 8.00
CA TYR A 223 -7.74 7.02 8.23
C TYR A 223 -7.39 6.20 7.00
N THR A 224 -6.23 5.59 7.04
CA THR A 224 -5.70 4.67 6.03
C THR A 224 -4.60 3.83 6.67
N SER A 225 -4.06 2.82 5.99
CA SER A 225 -2.88 2.09 6.48
C SER A 225 -1.63 3.00 6.48
N LEU A 226 -1.05 3.17 5.32
CA LEU A 226 0.05 4.09 5.07
C LEU A 226 -0.05 4.54 3.61
N PRO A 227 -0.22 5.86 3.34
CA PRO A 227 -0.30 6.34 1.96
C PRO A 227 1.00 6.08 1.21
N LEU A 228 0.95 5.39 0.07
CA LEU A 228 2.14 5.18 -0.77
C LEU A 228 2.79 6.50 -1.20
N ALA A 229 1.97 7.53 -1.46
CA ALA A 229 2.45 8.87 -1.78
C ALA A 229 3.41 9.46 -0.75
N VAL A 230 3.24 9.13 0.55
CA VAL A 230 4.18 9.53 1.61
C VAL A 230 5.52 8.83 1.44
N ILE A 231 5.50 7.51 1.22
CA ILE A 231 6.73 6.72 1.00
C ILE A 231 7.43 7.19 -0.29
N GLU A 232 6.66 7.44 -1.33
CA GLU A 232 7.15 7.94 -2.62
C GLU A 232 7.81 9.32 -2.47
N ALA A 233 7.16 10.26 -1.77
CA ALA A 233 7.72 11.58 -1.47
C ALA A 233 9.02 11.49 -0.67
N MET A 234 9.04 10.71 0.40
CA MET A 234 10.26 10.49 1.19
C MET A 234 11.38 9.86 0.34
N THR A 235 11.04 8.88 -0.53
CA THR A 235 12.03 8.20 -1.39
C THR A 235 12.68 9.12 -2.39
N ILE A 236 11.95 10.08 -2.96
CA ILE A 236 12.54 11.09 -3.86
C ILE A 236 13.29 12.21 -3.11
N GLY A 237 13.14 12.30 -1.80
CA GLY A 237 13.79 13.30 -0.95
C GLY A 237 12.95 14.54 -0.70
N MET A 238 11.64 14.42 -0.71
CA MET A 238 10.70 15.50 -0.46
C MET A 238 10.23 15.47 1.00
N PRO A 239 10.24 16.62 1.73
CA PRO A 239 9.69 16.67 3.08
C PRO A 239 8.18 16.49 3.08
N VAL A 240 7.66 15.87 4.14
CA VAL A 240 6.24 15.58 4.30
C VAL A 240 5.65 16.37 5.45
N VAL A 241 4.47 16.96 5.24
CA VAL A 241 3.63 17.52 6.30
C VAL A 241 2.36 16.67 6.37
N ALA A 242 2.06 16.08 7.50
CA ALA A 242 0.97 15.11 7.58
C ALA A 242 0.26 15.11 8.94
N LEU A 243 -0.97 14.57 8.96
CA LEU A 243 -1.64 14.26 10.23
C LEU A 243 -0.88 13.15 10.98
N ALA A 244 -0.76 13.31 12.30
CA ALA A 244 -0.17 12.31 13.20
C ALA A 244 -1.17 11.18 13.47
N THR A 245 -1.57 10.45 12.41
CA THR A 245 -2.60 9.40 12.47
C THR A 245 -2.11 8.09 11.84
N ALA A 246 -2.77 7.00 12.17
CA ALA A 246 -2.51 5.66 11.65
C ALA A 246 -1.03 5.24 11.82
N GLU A 247 -0.35 4.81 10.74
CA GLU A 247 1.05 4.39 10.78
C GLU A 247 2.03 5.59 10.71
N LEU A 248 1.60 6.79 10.32
CA LEU A 248 2.47 7.94 10.06
C LEU A 248 3.40 8.33 11.21
N PRO A 249 2.98 8.29 12.51
CA PRO A 249 3.87 8.58 13.64
C PRO A 249 5.04 7.60 13.81
N THR A 250 4.98 6.44 13.18
CA THR A 250 6.10 5.48 13.17
C THR A 250 7.04 5.66 11.98
N VAL A 251 6.61 6.41 10.96
CA VAL A 251 7.30 6.59 9.66
C VAL A 251 8.04 7.91 9.61
N ILE A 252 7.41 8.97 10.08
CA ILE A 252 7.95 10.34 10.04
C ILE A 252 8.49 10.69 11.42
N ASP A 253 9.75 11.09 11.46
CA ASP A 253 10.39 11.67 12.64
C ASP A 253 10.13 13.18 12.60
N ASP A 254 9.24 13.64 13.51
CA ASP A 254 8.76 15.01 13.53
C ASP A 254 9.90 16.03 13.71
N GLY A 255 9.91 17.05 12.87
CA GLY A 255 10.97 18.06 12.80
C GLY A 255 12.25 17.60 12.08
N ARG A 256 12.43 16.30 11.77
CA ARG A 256 13.63 15.79 11.10
C ARG A 256 13.37 15.31 9.68
N THR A 257 12.40 14.42 9.48
CA THR A 257 12.07 13.85 8.15
C THR A 257 10.77 14.40 7.58
N GLY A 258 10.04 15.18 8.35
CA GLY A 258 8.78 15.81 8.02
C GLY A 258 8.18 16.47 9.25
N PHE A 259 6.95 16.93 9.14
CA PHE A 259 6.18 17.49 10.24
C PHE A 259 4.89 16.71 10.45
N LEU A 260 4.58 16.41 11.70
CA LEU A 260 3.38 15.71 12.14
C LEU A 260 2.63 16.53 13.20
N SER A 261 1.32 16.65 13.05
CA SER A 261 0.44 17.14 14.13
C SER A 261 -0.98 16.60 13.93
N CYS A 262 -1.76 16.56 14.99
CA CYS A 262 -3.22 16.44 14.93
C CYS A 262 -3.92 17.82 14.88
N ASP A 263 -3.17 18.90 15.04
CA ASP A 263 -3.63 20.29 14.95
C ASP A 263 -3.41 20.82 13.52
N ALA A 264 -4.50 21.20 12.87
CA ALA A 264 -4.46 21.70 11.49
C ALA A 264 -3.76 23.07 11.37
N GLU A 265 -3.89 23.94 12.39
CA GLU A 265 -3.25 25.26 12.39
C GLU A 265 -1.73 25.11 12.52
N GLU A 266 -1.29 24.22 13.41
CA GLU A 266 0.14 23.89 13.53
C GLU A 266 0.69 23.35 12.19
N LEU A 267 -0.01 22.44 11.51
CA LEU A 267 0.43 21.95 10.20
C LEU A 267 0.55 23.08 9.16
N ILE A 268 -0.40 24.04 9.15
CA ILE A 268 -0.35 25.20 8.26
C ILE A 268 0.90 26.07 8.57
N ASP A 269 1.23 26.27 9.83
CA ASP A 269 2.43 27.02 10.22
C ASP A 269 3.71 26.29 9.80
N ARG A 270 3.77 24.95 9.93
CA ARG A 270 4.89 24.14 9.42
C ARG A 270 5.02 24.23 7.90
N MET A 271 3.91 24.27 7.17
CA MET A 271 3.92 24.52 5.72
C MET A 271 4.51 25.88 5.38
N ARG A 272 4.12 26.93 6.11
CA ARG A 272 4.69 28.28 5.95
C ARG A 272 6.21 28.31 6.18
N TRP A 273 6.72 27.56 7.16
CA TRP A 273 8.16 27.45 7.40
C TRP A 273 8.89 26.84 6.22
N LEU A 274 8.37 25.74 5.65
CA LEU A 274 8.97 25.11 4.47
C LEU A 274 8.90 26.00 3.22
N LEU A 275 7.87 26.82 3.08
CA LEU A 275 7.76 27.80 1.99
C LEU A 275 8.76 28.95 2.14
N ALA A 276 9.00 29.40 3.38
CA ALA A 276 9.90 30.52 3.67
C ALA A 276 11.39 30.11 3.68
N ASP A 277 11.71 28.88 4.08
CA ASP A 277 13.08 28.36 4.19
C ASP A 277 13.27 27.13 3.27
N GLU A 278 13.78 27.37 2.06
CA GLU A 278 14.13 26.33 1.11
C GLU A 278 15.21 25.38 1.63
N ALA A 279 16.19 25.93 2.35
CA ALA A 279 17.27 25.13 2.90
C ALA A 279 16.76 24.16 3.98
N LEU A 280 15.77 24.56 4.77
CA LEU A 280 15.08 23.65 5.69
C LEU A 280 14.40 22.52 4.93
N ALA A 281 13.66 22.83 3.86
CA ALA A 281 12.98 21.83 3.06
C ALA A 281 13.96 20.83 2.44
N GLN A 282 15.09 21.31 1.90
CA GLN A 282 16.15 20.46 1.34
C GLN A 282 16.80 19.55 2.41
N ARG A 283 17.12 20.07 3.58
CA ARG A 283 17.72 19.26 4.68
C ARG A 283 16.74 18.20 5.16
N MET A 284 15.47 18.57 5.38
CA MET A 284 14.43 17.65 5.83
C MET A 284 14.15 16.57 4.78
N GLY A 285 14.09 16.94 3.50
CA GLY A 285 13.92 16.01 2.39
C GLY A 285 15.07 15.02 2.27
N ALA A 286 16.33 15.47 2.45
CA ALA A 286 17.48 14.58 2.46
C ALA A 286 17.41 13.55 3.60
N ALA A 287 17.02 13.98 4.80
CA ALA A 287 16.80 13.08 5.93
C ALA A 287 15.65 12.09 5.68
N ALA A 288 14.55 12.55 5.04
CA ALA A 288 13.44 11.69 4.64
C ALA A 288 13.86 10.61 3.65
N LYS A 289 14.71 10.97 2.66
CA LYS A 289 15.26 10.03 1.66
C LYS A 289 16.08 8.93 2.31
N GLU A 290 16.92 9.28 3.26
CA GLU A 290 17.73 8.31 4.00
C GLU A 290 16.86 7.34 4.80
N ALA A 291 15.90 7.87 5.57
CA ALA A 291 14.96 7.06 6.35
C ALA A 291 14.12 6.13 5.45
N ALA A 292 13.64 6.62 4.31
CA ALA A 292 12.89 5.81 3.36
C ALA A 292 13.74 4.69 2.73
N ARG A 293 15.01 4.97 2.41
CA ARG A 293 15.95 3.98 1.86
C ARG A 293 16.18 2.83 2.85
N GLU A 294 16.32 3.13 4.13
CA GLU A 294 16.51 2.11 5.17
C GLU A 294 15.24 1.29 5.38
N ARG A 295 14.10 1.96 5.57
CA ARG A 295 12.85 1.30 5.97
C ARG A 295 12.08 0.70 4.81
N PHE A 296 12.05 1.34 3.62
CA PHE A 296 11.22 0.96 2.48
C PHE A 296 12.01 0.49 1.25
N GLY A 297 13.32 0.20 1.41
CA GLY A 297 14.16 -0.31 0.33
C GLY A 297 13.70 -1.67 -0.21
N LEU A 298 13.83 -1.87 -1.53
CA LEU A 298 13.40 -3.09 -2.24
C LEU A 298 14.07 -4.37 -1.71
N ASP A 299 15.34 -4.30 -1.30
CA ASP A 299 16.06 -5.48 -0.77
C ASP A 299 15.46 -5.97 0.55
N ARG A 300 15.12 -5.03 1.47
CA ARG A 300 14.42 -5.37 2.70
C ARG A 300 13.04 -5.95 2.40
N PHE A 301 12.30 -5.33 1.50
CA PHE A 301 11.00 -5.79 1.06
C PHE A 301 11.04 -7.20 0.49
N ALA A 302 12.02 -7.48 -0.38
CA ALA A 302 12.21 -8.81 -0.94
C ALA A 302 12.53 -9.87 0.13
N ARG A 303 13.42 -9.55 1.10
CA ARG A 303 13.71 -10.47 2.23
C ARG A 303 12.45 -10.76 3.05
N ASN A 304 11.66 -9.74 3.39
CA ASN A 304 10.46 -9.91 4.20
C ASN A 304 9.38 -10.71 3.47
N TRP A 305 9.21 -10.48 2.16
CA TRP A 305 8.28 -11.27 1.36
C TRP A 305 8.73 -12.72 1.22
N ASN A 306 10.02 -12.98 1.01
CA ASN A 306 10.53 -14.36 1.00
C ASN A 306 10.25 -15.09 2.31
N ALA A 307 10.42 -14.42 3.44
CA ALA A 307 10.05 -14.98 4.75
C ALA A 307 8.53 -15.25 4.86
N ALA A 308 7.69 -14.38 4.30
CA ALA A 308 6.24 -14.59 4.27
C ALA A 308 5.86 -15.79 3.37
N PHE A 309 6.51 -15.97 2.22
CA PHE A 309 6.31 -17.14 1.36
C PHE A 309 6.72 -18.43 2.05
N GLU A 310 7.89 -18.47 2.68
CA GLU A 310 8.35 -19.61 3.47
C GLU A 310 7.35 -19.94 4.57
N ARG A 311 6.88 -18.92 5.31
CA ARG A 311 5.91 -19.10 6.38
C ARG A 311 4.57 -19.66 5.88
N ALA A 312 4.06 -19.18 4.75
CA ALA A 312 2.83 -19.71 4.15
C ALA A 312 2.99 -21.19 3.74
N ILE A 313 4.14 -21.56 3.18
CA ILE A 313 4.46 -22.94 2.81
C ILE A 313 4.56 -23.84 4.05
N GLU A 314 5.21 -23.38 5.13
CA GLU A 314 5.31 -24.12 6.38
C GLU A 314 3.94 -24.36 7.03
N LEU A 315 3.09 -23.32 7.09
CA LEU A 315 1.75 -23.43 7.65
C LEU A 315 0.92 -24.49 6.93
N ARG A 316 1.06 -24.62 5.62
CA ARG A 316 0.33 -25.61 4.82
C ARG A 316 0.85 -27.04 5.04
N ARG A 317 2.13 -27.21 5.34
CA ARG A 317 2.77 -28.51 5.61
C ARG A 317 2.56 -29.00 7.03
N ALA A 318 2.31 -28.10 7.97
CA ALA A 318 2.10 -28.47 9.37
C ALA A 318 0.85 -29.37 9.51
N PRO A 319 0.91 -30.48 10.25
CA PRO A 319 -0.26 -31.28 10.55
C PRO A 319 -1.28 -30.39 11.29
N ARG A 320 -2.54 -30.38 10.80
CA ARG A 320 -3.64 -29.71 11.50
C ARG A 320 -3.71 -30.25 12.93
N PRO A 321 -3.83 -29.41 13.97
CA PRO A 321 -4.26 -29.88 15.26
C PRO A 321 -5.60 -30.61 15.03
N LEU A 322 -5.60 -31.92 15.26
CA LEU A 322 -6.83 -32.69 15.29
C LEU A 322 -7.78 -31.95 16.22
N ASP A 323 -9.01 -31.74 15.76
CA ASP A 323 -10.11 -31.08 16.48
C ASP A 323 -10.02 -31.38 17.98
N ARG A 324 -9.57 -30.41 18.77
CA ARG A 324 -9.75 -30.51 20.21
C ARG A 324 -11.24 -30.34 20.43
N PRO A 325 -11.93 -31.37 20.98
CA PRO A 325 -13.32 -31.20 21.35
C PRO A 325 -13.41 -29.96 22.26
N LEU A 326 -14.34 -29.06 21.96
CA LEU A 326 -14.70 -27.94 22.81
C LEU A 326 -14.88 -28.48 24.23
N ALA A 327 -13.94 -28.18 25.11
CA ALA A 327 -14.12 -28.40 26.55
C ALA A 327 -15.34 -27.57 26.93
N MET A 328 -16.45 -28.26 27.22
CA MET A 328 -17.65 -27.62 27.75
C MET A 328 -17.22 -26.86 29.01
N VAL A 329 -17.18 -25.52 28.92
CA VAL A 329 -17.10 -24.67 30.09
C VAL A 329 -18.39 -24.87 30.85
N GLY A 330 -18.30 -25.67 31.92
CA GLY A 330 -19.44 -25.95 32.80
C GLY A 330 -19.97 -24.66 33.39
N ALA A 331 -21.24 -24.49 33.27
CA ALA A 331 -22.00 -23.46 33.97
C ALA A 331 -21.71 -23.54 35.49
N ARG A 332 -21.31 -22.42 36.05
CA ARG A 332 -21.52 -22.05 37.46
C ARG A 332 -21.98 -20.60 37.53
#